data_dd2dd8db81111ab8827e79f8d0f947bc
#
_entry.id   dd2dd8db81111ab8827e79f8d0f947bc
#
_cell.length_a   1.000
_cell.length_b   1.000
_cell.length_c   1.000
_cell.angle_alpha   90.00
_cell.angle_beta   90.00
_cell.angle_gamma   90.00
#
_symmetry.space_group_name_H-M   'P 1'
#
loop_
_entity.id
_entity.type
_entity.pdbx_description
1 polymer ?
#
loop_
_entity_poly.entity_id
_entity_poly.type
_entity_poly.pdbx_seq_one_letter_code
_entity_poly.pdbx_strand_id
1 'polypeptide(L)'
;MGSPHAQDVAPPDRDAIRGVIARQLEAFRRDDGAAAFGLASPGIQGQFGDADRFLDMVRRAYPPVHRPRSVEFTELVVKDGEIVQQVELTGPDGKPALALYSMERDDAGQWRISGCVLVRSTRVGV
;
A
#
# COMPACT_ATOMS: atom_id res chain seq x y z
N MET A 1 -2.39 17.06 24.42
CA MET A 1 -2.63 16.80 23.06
C MET A 1 -1.39 16.83 22.20
N GLY A 2 -0.77 15.86 21.82
CA GLY A 2 0.37 15.87 20.95
C GLY A 2 -0.05 15.93 19.49
N SER A 3 0.91 16.16 18.58
CA SER A 3 0.69 16.00 17.16
C SER A 3 0.48 14.53 16.85
N PRO A 4 -0.39 14.20 15.87
CA PRO A 4 -0.51 12.81 15.46
C PRO A 4 0.78 12.33 14.81
N HIS A 5 1.19 11.12 15.14
CA HIS A 5 2.36 10.49 14.55
C HIS A 5 2.26 8.98 14.76
N ALA A 6 3.28 8.25 14.31
CA ALA A 6 3.25 6.80 14.29
C ALA A 6 2.94 6.17 15.65
N GLN A 7 3.36 6.84 16.73
CA GLN A 7 3.14 6.31 18.07
C GLN A 7 1.69 6.32 18.51
N ASP A 8 0.85 7.11 17.81
CA ASP A 8 -0.57 7.18 18.14
C ASP A 8 -1.36 5.99 17.57
N VAL A 9 -0.73 5.17 16.74
CA VAL A 9 -1.35 3.97 16.19
C VAL A 9 -0.97 2.80 17.08
N ALA A 10 -1.98 2.14 17.65
CA ALA A 10 -1.74 1.03 18.55
C ALA A 10 -1.03 -0.13 17.83
N PRO A 11 -0.15 -0.87 18.54
CA PRO A 11 0.57 -1.98 17.89
C PRO A 11 -0.30 -2.98 17.15
N PRO A 12 -1.47 -3.41 17.66
CA PRO A 12 -2.32 -4.31 16.88
C PRO A 12 -2.78 -3.71 15.55
N ASP A 13 -3.01 -2.40 15.53
CA ASP A 13 -3.41 -1.73 14.29
C ASP A 13 -2.24 -1.62 13.31
N ARG A 14 -1.04 -1.39 13.83
CA ARG A 14 0.16 -1.38 12.99
C ARG A 14 0.35 -2.73 12.31
N ASP A 15 0.18 -3.82 13.06
CA ASP A 15 0.33 -5.16 12.54
C ASP A 15 -0.76 -5.46 11.51
N ALA A 16 -1.99 -5.03 11.79
CA ALA A 16 -3.10 -5.23 10.86
C ALA A 16 -2.87 -4.48 9.55
N ILE A 17 -2.38 -3.25 9.62
CA ILE A 17 -2.08 -2.46 8.43
C ILE A 17 -1.03 -3.15 7.56
N ARG A 18 0.09 -3.57 8.19
CA ARG A 18 1.14 -4.28 7.46
C ARG A 18 0.62 -5.57 6.87
N GLY A 19 -0.24 -6.28 7.60
CA GLY A 19 -0.83 -7.52 7.13
C GLY A 19 -1.69 -7.33 5.89
N VAL A 20 -2.50 -6.27 5.87
CA VAL A 20 -3.34 -5.96 4.70
C VAL A 20 -2.47 -5.68 3.48
N ILE A 21 -1.44 -4.85 3.65
CA ILE A 21 -0.54 -4.52 2.54
C ILE A 21 0.20 -5.77 2.06
N ALA A 22 0.70 -6.58 2.99
CA ALA A 22 1.42 -7.81 2.62
C ALA A 22 0.53 -8.77 1.85
N ARG A 23 -0.73 -8.92 2.26
CA ARG A 23 -1.68 -9.78 1.56
C ARG A 23 -1.98 -9.26 0.16
N GLN A 24 -2.09 -7.93 -0.01
CA GLN A 24 -2.32 -7.38 -1.32
C GLN A 24 -1.12 -7.58 -2.24
N LEU A 25 0.09 -7.36 -1.73
CA LEU A 25 1.30 -7.61 -2.51
C LEU A 25 1.39 -9.06 -2.96
N GLU A 26 1.03 -9.99 -2.08
CA GLU A 26 1.03 -11.41 -2.43
C GLU A 26 -0.05 -11.73 -3.48
N ALA A 27 -1.23 -11.11 -3.37
CA ALA A 27 -2.28 -11.28 -4.35
C ALA A 27 -1.83 -10.78 -5.74
N PHE A 28 -1.16 -9.64 -5.80
CA PHE A 28 -0.61 -9.15 -7.07
C PHE A 28 0.42 -10.12 -7.64
N ARG A 29 1.26 -10.69 -6.80
CA ARG A 29 2.26 -11.66 -7.25
C ARG A 29 1.62 -12.83 -7.98
N ARG A 30 0.46 -13.27 -7.50
CA ARG A 30 -0.29 -14.39 -8.08
C ARG A 30 -1.26 -13.93 -9.17
N ASP A 31 -1.27 -12.64 -9.49
CA ASP A 31 -2.26 -12.06 -10.40
C ASP A 31 -3.70 -12.35 -9.97
N ASP A 32 -3.90 -12.39 -8.65
CA ASP A 32 -5.23 -12.58 -8.06
C ASP A 32 -5.88 -11.21 -7.86
N GLY A 33 -6.46 -10.70 -8.94
CA GLY A 33 -7.07 -9.39 -8.92
C GLY A 33 -8.22 -9.27 -7.93
N ALA A 34 -9.02 -10.33 -7.82
CA ALA A 34 -10.16 -10.29 -6.89
C ALA A 34 -9.70 -10.15 -5.44
N ALA A 35 -8.68 -10.91 -5.03
CA ALA A 35 -8.16 -10.81 -3.67
C ALA A 35 -7.54 -9.44 -3.42
N ALA A 36 -6.75 -8.94 -4.37
CA ALA A 36 -6.12 -7.63 -4.22
C ALA A 36 -7.16 -6.50 -4.16
N PHE A 37 -8.17 -6.56 -5.02
CA PHE A 37 -9.22 -5.56 -5.07
C PHE A 37 -10.06 -5.55 -3.80
N GLY A 38 -10.29 -6.74 -3.22
CA GLY A 38 -11.04 -6.87 -1.97
C GLY A 38 -10.37 -6.23 -0.77
N LEU A 39 -9.06 -5.97 -0.83
CA LEU A 39 -8.34 -5.29 0.24
C LEU A 39 -8.28 -3.78 0.05
N ALA A 40 -8.76 -3.27 -1.09
CA ALA A 40 -8.84 -1.85 -1.35
C ALA A 40 -10.12 -1.25 -0.74
N SER A 41 -10.07 0.04 -0.49
CA SER A 41 -11.20 0.76 0.10
C SER A 41 -12.40 0.80 -0.85
N PRO A 42 -13.60 1.06 -0.32
CA PRO A 42 -14.77 1.26 -1.18
C PRO A 42 -14.57 2.35 -2.23
N GLY A 43 -13.82 3.41 -1.88
CA GLY A 43 -13.53 4.48 -2.83
C GLY A 43 -12.74 4.00 -4.02
N ILE A 44 -11.69 3.20 -3.79
CA ILE A 44 -10.92 2.63 -4.88
C ILE A 44 -11.76 1.65 -5.69
N GLN A 45 -12.54 0.80 -5.01
CA GLN A 45 -13.39 -0.16 -5.70
C GLN A 45 -14.39 0.55 -6.62
N GLY A 46 -14.97 1.65 -6.15
CA GLY A 46 -15.87 2.44 -6.97
C GLY A 46 -15.18 3.12 -8.15
N GLN A 47 -13.94 3.55 -7.95
CA GLN A 47 -13.18 4.21 -8.99
C GLN A 47 -12.85 3.29 -10.17
N PHE A 48 -12.47 2.06 -9.89
CA PHE A 48 -12.05 1.12 -10.94
C PHE A 48 -13.19 0.24 -11.45
N GLY A 49 -14.20 0.02 -10.63
CA GLY A 49 -15.38 -0.74 -11.00
C GLY A 49 -15.23 -2.24 -10.89
N ASP A 50 -14.13 -2.82 -11.32
CA ASP A 50 -13.91 -4.25 -11.20
C ASP A 50 -12.44 -4.59 -10.98
N ALA A 51 -12.21 -5.83 -10.55
CA ALA A 51 -10.89 -6.29 -10.17
C ALA A 51 -9.92 -6.38 -11.35
N ASP A 52 -10.42 -6.69 -12.53
CA ASP A 52 -9.56 -6.83 -13.71
C ASP A 52 -8.97 -5.50 -14.14
N ARG A 53 -9.78 -4.45 -14.09
CA ARG A 53 -9.30 -3.10 -14.40
C ARG A 53 -8.27 -2.64 -13.36
N PHE A 54 -8.53 -2.94 -12.10
CA PHE A 54 -7.62 -2.60 -11.03
C PHE A 54 -6.27 -3.30 -11.21
N LEU A 55 -6.30 -4.60 -11.43
CA LEU A 55 -5.07 -5.37 -11.63
C LEU A 55 -4.30 -4.88 -12.85
N ASP A 56 -4.99 -4.60 -13.93
CA ASP A 56 -4.37 -4.14 -15.16
C ASP A 56 -3.66 -2.79 -14.96
N MET A 57 -4.29 -1.89 -14.21
CA MET A 57 -3.69 -0.60 -13.89
C MET A 57 -2.41 -0.79 -13.07
N VAL A 58 -2.45 -1.67 -12.07
CA VAL A 58 -1.29 -1.90 -11.21
C VAL A 58 -0.14 -2.51 -12.01
N ARG A 59 -0.42 -3.45 -12.90
CA ARG A 59 0.62 -4.03 -13.75
C ARG A 59 1.32 -2.96 -14.58
N ARG A 60 0.56 -2.02 -15.13
CA ARG A 60 1.10 -1.02 -16.06
C ARG A 60 1.75 0.14 -15.36
N ALA A 61 1.12 0.63 -14.30
CA ALA A 61 1.55 1.88 -13.67
C ALA A 61 2.40 1.65 -12.43
N TYR A 62 2.31 0.48 -11.79
CA TYR A 62 2.96 0.20 -10.52
C TYR A 62 3.76 -1.11 -10.56
N PRO A 63 4.70 -1.28 -11.51
CA PRO A 63 5.45 -2.54 -11.57
C PRO A 63 6.14 -2.94 -10.26
N PRO A 64 6.73 -2.00 -9.47
CA PRO A 64 7.33 -2.39 -8.19
C PRO A 64 6.33 -2.92 -7.17
N VAL A 65 5.05 -2.54 -7.27
CA VAL A 65 4.00 -3.06 -6.40
C VAL A 65 3.50 -4.40 -6.92
N HIS A 66 3.43 -4.54 -8.23
CA HIS A 66 2.93 -5.76 -8.84
C HIS A 66 3.84 -6.95 -8.55
N ARG A 67 5.15 -6.78 -8.72
CA ARG A 67 6.11 -7.85 -8.50
C ARG A 67 7.45 -7.33 -7.98
N PRO A 68 7.49 -6.94 -6.71
CA PRO A 68 8.75 -6.49 -6.13
C PRO A 68 9.72 -7.65 -5.92
N ARG A 69 11.00 -7.36 -6.05
CA ARG A 69 12.06 -8.29 -5.67
C ARG A 69 12.27 -8.31 -4.17
N SER A 70 12.04 -7.18 -3.51
CA SER A 70 12.14 -7.08 -2.07
C SER A 70 11.12 -6.09 -1.53
N VAL A 71 10.71 -6.30 -0.28
CA VAL A 71 9.71 -5.49 0.40
C VAL A 71 10.21 -5.24 1.82
N GLU A 72 10.24 -3.98 2.22
CA GLU A 72 10.61 -3.63 3.58
C GLU A 72 9.65 -2.57 4.10
N PHE A 73 8.91 -2.90 5.18
CA PHE A 73 8.05 -1.92 5.84
C PHE A 73 8.93 -1.00 6.68
N THR A 74 8.74 0.30 6.52
CA THR A 74 9.50 1.28 7.25
C THR A 74 8.57 2.10 8.15
N GLU A 75 8.45 3.39 7.97
CA GLU A 75 7.74 4.24 8.91
C GLU A 75 6.23 4.23 8.68
N LEU A 76 5.50 4.27 9.79
CA LEU A 76 4.07 4.53 9.79
C LEU A 76 3.89 5.97 10.27
N VAL A 77 3.30 6.80 9.44
CA VAL A 77 3.18 8.23 9.70
C VAL A 77 1.70 8.59 9.77
N VAL A 78 1.34 9.42 10.76
CA VAL A 78 0.01 9.99 10.83
C VAL A 78 0.15 11.49 10.57
N LYS A 79 -0.50 11.95 9.51
CA LYS A 79 -0.41 13.36 9.13
C LYS A 79 -1.80 13.84 8.70
N ASP A 80 -2.26 14.91 9.34
CA ASP A 80 -3.57 15.51 9.05
C ASP A 80 -4.70 14.48 9.16
N GLY A 81 -4.58 13.58 10.12
CA GLY A 81 -5.56 12.52 10.34
C GLY A 81 -5.45 11.35 9.38
N GLU A 82 -4.55 11.41 8.42
CA GLU A 82 -4.35 10.33 7.46
C GLU A 82 -3.20 9.44 7.90
N ILE A 83 -3.42 8.14 7.83
CA ILE A 83 -2.41 7.15 8.20
C ILE A 83 -1.73 6.68 6.92
N VAL A 84 -0.41 6.79 6.88
CA VAL A 84 0.39 6.40 5.72
C VAL A 84 1.48 5.44 6.17
N GLN A 85 1.48 4.24 5.61
CA GLN A 85 2.55 3.26 5.82
C GLN A 85 3.53 3.35 4.68
N GLN A 86 4.79 3.57 4.99
CA GLN A 86 5.85 3.60 4.01
C GLN A 86 6.41 2.20 3.81
N VAL A 87 6.61 1.83 2.56
CA VAL A 87 7.15 0.52 2.20
C VAL A 87 8.23 0.72 1.14
N GLU A 88 9.44 0.28 1.45
CA GLU A 88 10.51 0.32 0.46
C GLU A 88 10.46 -0.93 -0.39
N LEU A 89 10.45 -0.74 -1.67
CA LEU A 89 10.36 -1.82 -2.64
C LEU A 89 11.57 -1.79 -3.55
N THR A 90 12.00 -2.95 -3.99
CA THR A 90 12.89 -3.06 -5.14
C THR A 90 12.05 -3.61 -6.28
N GLY A 91 11.99 -2.88 -7.38
CA GLY A 91 11.17 -3.28 -8.51
C GLY A 91 11.73 -4.46 -9.29
N PRO A 92 10.96 -4.98 -10.25
CA PRO A 92 11.45 -6.08 -11.08
C PRO A 92 12.71 -5.72 -11.88
N ASP A 93 12.91 -4.43 -12.12
CA ASP A 93 14.09 -3.92 -12.82
C ASP A 93 15.30 -3.73 -11.88
N GLY A 94 15.15 -4.05 -10.61
CA GLY A 94 16.20 -3.89 -9.61
C GLY A 94 16.31 -2.48 -9.04
N LYS A 95 15.44 -1.57 -9.43
CA LYS A 95 15.50 -0.18 -8.97
C LYS A 95 14.67 0.02 -7.71
N PRO A 96 15.15 0.85 -6.78
CA PRO A 96 14.39 1.13 -5.57
C PRO A 96 13.19 2.04 -5.85
N ALA A 97 12.14 1.85 -5.06
CA ALA A 97 10.95 2.69 -5.08
C ALA A 97 10.39 2.76 -3.67
N LEU A 98 9.77 3.87 -3.33
CA LEU A 98 9.09 4.03 -2.06
C LEU A 98 7.60 4.08 -2.31
N ALA A 99 6.87 3.16 -1.70
CA ALA A 99 5.42 3.14 -1.80
C ALA A 99 4.83 3.77 -0.54
N LEU A 100 3.93 4.72 -0.73
CA LEU A 100 3.22 5.38 0.37
C LEU A 100 1.78 4.89 0.33
N TYR A 101 1.44 4.03 1.27
CA TYR A 101 0.11 3.43 1.36
C TYR A 101 -0.76 4.21 2.32
N SER A 102 -1.83 4.80 1.82
CA SER A 102 -2.84 5.43 2.68
C SER A 102 -3.82 4.36 3.14
N MET A 103 -4.16 4.39 4.41
CA MET A 103 -4.98 3.37 5.04
C MET A 103 -6.20 3.99 5.70
N GLU A 104 -7.32 3.27 5.66
CA GLU A 104 -8.53 3.68 6.36
C GLU A 104 -9.25 2.45 6.89
N ARG A 105 -10.13 2.65 7.86
CA ARG A 105 -11.01 1.58 8.34
C ARG A 105 -12.34 1.68 7.61
N ASP A 106 -12.87 0.52 7.23
CA ASP A 106 -14.21 0.48 6.64
C ASP A 106 -15.28 0.46 7.74
N ASP A 107 -16.55 0.39 7.35
CA ASP A 107 -17.66 0.40 8.30
C ASP A 107 -17.65 -0.80 9.25
N ALA A 108 -17.01 -1.89 8.86
CA ALA A 108 -16.86 -3.07 9.71
C ALA A 108 -15.63 -2.97 10.61
N GLY A 109 -14.87 -1.88 10.54
CA GLY A 109 -13.67 -1.68 11.35
C GLY A 109 -12.44 -2.36 10.80
N GLN A 110 -12.49 -2.86 9.57
CA GLN A 110 -11.35 -3.52 8.94
C GLN A 110 -10.48 -2.51 8.20
N TRP A 111 -9.17 -2.70 8.27
CA TRP A 111 -8.25 -1.85 7.55
C TRP A 111 -8.29 -2.14 6.06
N ARG A 112 -8.32 -1.07 5.27
CA ARG A 112 -8.35 -1.13 3.80
C ARG A 112 -7.32 -0.16 3.26
N ILE A 113 -6.80 -0.47 2.08
CA ILE A 113 -5.87 0.42 1.38
C ILE A 113 -6.70 1.45 0.62
N SER A 114 -6.54 2.73 0.98
CA SER A 114 -7.28 3.82 0.35
C SER A 114 -6.47 4.57 -0.69
N GLY A 115 -5.20 4.25 -0.83
CA GLY A 115 -4.36 4.85 -1.85
C GLY A 115 -2.95 4.30 -1.80
N CYS A 116 -2.24 4.47 -2.89
CA CYS A 116 -0.83 4.11 -2.96
C CYS A 116 -0.16 5.05 -3.97
N VAL A 117 0.89 5.72 -3.51
CA VAL A 117 1.69 6.59 -4.36
C VAL A 117 3.10 6.01 -4.43
N LEU A 118 3.63 5.86 -5.63
CA LEU A 118 5.01 5.44 -5.80
C LEU A 118 5.88 6.68 -5.97
N VAL A 119 6.89 6.77 -5.12
CA VAL A 119 7.92 7.81 -5.22
C VAL A 119 9.18 7.12 -5.68
N ARG A 120 9.64 7.48 -6.85
CA ARG A 120 10.90 6.94 -7.33
C ARG A 120 12.04 7.64 -6.63
N SER A 121 13.02 6.87 -6.21
CA SER A 121 14.20 7.45 -5.64
C SER A 121 14.94 8.23 -6.73
N THR A 122 15.02 9.54 -6.55
CA THR A 122 15.83 10.38 -7.41
C THR A 122 17.24 10.50 -6.87
N ARG A 123 17.51 9.80 -5.78
CA ARG A 123 18.83 9.86 -5.18
C ARG A 123 19.83 9.26 -6.14
N VAL A 124 20.65 10.11 -6.67
CA VAL A 124 21.76 9.68 -7.48
C VAL A 124 22.74 9.03 -6.52
N GLY A 125 23.18 7.84 -6.87
CA GLY A 125 24.15 7.17 -6.04
C GLY A 125 25.48 7.89 -6.09
N VAL A 126 25.67 8.76 -5.19
CA VAL A 126 26.90 9.52 -5.14
C VAL A 126 27.71 9.02 -3.99
#